data_48518ff187ec87c6f0ddce2fb74db752
#
_entry.id   48518ff187ec87c6f0ddce2fb74db752
#
_cell.length_a   1.000
_cell.length_b   1.000
_cell.length_c   1.000
_cell.angle_alpha   90.00
_cell.angle_beta   90.00
_cell.angle_gamma   90.00
#
_symmetry.space_group_name_H-M   'P 1'
#
loop_
_entity.id
_entity.type
_entity.pdbx_description
1 polymer ?
#
loop_
_entity_poly.entity_id
_entity_poly.type
_entity_poly.pdbx_seq_one_letter_code
_entity_poly.pdbx_strand_id
1 'polypeptide(L)'
;MLRPRKKYTVYDLRQLKGKRCLTHVHVKSPEEAVAAAAAGVDLMSCSFDSPEAWARLPRIVESAPDSFISAATPHGMATPEEAIRVAFAALEIGASSVYCSASLRIIEAMANEGIPVVGHLGMVPRHVTWTNYRAIGKTLEEAKELYRQMKELEDAGAYAAEIEVVPHQLASYLCSQTSMILMSLGSGGGCDTQFLFSDDILGDYDERLPRHAKAYRDFRAEHERLQNERVAAFGEYVAD
;
A
#
# COMPACT_ATOMS: atom_id res chain seq x y z
N MET A 1 -24.32 15.67 -9.47
CA MET A 1 -24.05 15.21 -8.10
C MET A 1 -23.57 13.77 -8.16
N LEU A 2 -22.30 13.51 -7.83
CA LEU A 2 -21.80 12.14 -7.67
C LEU A 2 -22.49 11.55 -6.43
N ARG A 3 -23.03 10.33 -6.56
CA ARG A 3 -23.57 9.63 -5.39
C ARG A 3 -22.47 9.42 -4.37
N PRO A 4 -22.70 9.59 -3.05
CA PRO A 4 -21.70 9.27 -2.05
C PRO A 4 -21.24 7.82 -2.26
N ARG A 5 -19.93 7.60 -2.41
CA ARG A 5 -19.36 6.26 -2.51
C ARG A 5 -19.57 5.57 -1.17
N LYS A 6 -20.19 4.41 -1.19
CA LYS A 6 -20.23 3.54 -0.01
C LYS A 6 -18.81 3.00 0.20
N LYS A 7 -18.30 3.04 1.44
CA LYS A 7 -17.03 2.41 1.81
C LYS A 7 -17.02 0.94 1.37
N TYR A 8 -15.98 0.55 0.63
CA TYR A 8 -15.80 -0.84 0.24
C TYR A 8 -15.58 -1.74 1.46
N THR A 9 -15.99 -2.99 1.32
CA THR A 9 -15.63 -4.09 2.21
C THR A 9 -14.77 -5.10 1.44
N VAL A 10 -14.12 -6.03 2.13
CA VAL A 10 -13.40 -7.14 1.48
C VAL A 10 -14.35 -7.94 0.57
N TYR A 11 -15.61 -8.08 0.97
CA TYR A 11 -16.63 -8.73 0.13
C TYR A 11 -16.81 -7.99 -1.20
N ASP A 12 -16.94 -6.65 -1.16
CA ASP A 12 -17.10 -5.84 -2.38
C ASP A 12 -15.87 -5.96 -3.29
N LEU A 13 -14.65 -5.93 -2.72
CA LEU A 13 -13.42 -6.10 -3.49
C LEU A 13 -13.37 -7.46 -4.20
N ARG A 14 -13.74 -8.55 -3.51
CA ARG A 14 -13.84 -9.89 -4.11
C ARG A 14 -14.84 -9.94 -5.26
N GLN A 15 -15.96 -9.21 -5.18
CA GLN A 15 -16.94 -9.13 -6.26
C GLN A 15 -16.42 -8.35 -7.48
N LEU A 16 -15.44 -7.48 -7.31
CA LEU A 16 -14.82 -6.68 -8.38
C LEU A 16 -13.63 -7.37 -9.04
N LYS A 17 -13.09 -8.42 -8.42
CA LYS A 17 -11.96 -9.20 -8.96
C LYS A 17 -12.22 -9.63 -10.40
N GLY A 18 -11.25 -9.35 -11.27
CA GLY A 18 -11.31 -9.68 -12.70
C GLY A 18 -12.33 -8.89 -13.53
N LYS A 19 -13.11 -7.98 -12.90
CA LYS A 19 -14.11 -7.13 -13.59
C LYS A 19 -13.63 -5.71 -13.80
N ARG A 20 -12.81 -5.21 -12.89
CA ARG A 20 -12.30 -3.85 -12.91
C ARG A 20 -10.96 -3.79 -12.17
N CYS A 21 -9.97 -3.14 -12.79
CA CYS A 21 -8.74 -2.77 -12.10
C CYS A 21 -9.02 -1.53 -11.24
N LEU A 22 -8.69 -1.60 -9.95
CA LEU A 22 -8.92 -0.54 -8.98
C LEU A 22 -7.65 0.32 -8.84
N THR A 23 -7.83 1.59 -8.49
CA THR A 23 -6.75 2.49 -8.12
C THR A 23 -6.44 2.37 -6.64
N HIS A 24 -5.15 2.28 -6.28
CA HIS A 24 -4.69 2.19 -4.89
C HIS A 24 -3.56 3.18 -4.67
N VAL A 25 -3.63 3.99 -3.61
CA VAL A 25 -2.61 4.99 -3.27
C VAL A 25 -2.20 4.87 -1.81
N HIS A 26 -0.89 4.80 -1.56
CA HIS A 26 -0.35 4.98 -0.22
C HIS A 26 -0.30 6.47 0.10
N VAL A 27 -1.05 6.89 1.10
CA VAL A 27 -1.13 8.29 1.54
C VAL A 27 -0.34 8.49 2.83
N LYS A 28 0.27 9.65 2.98
CA LYS A 28 1.13 10.00 4.11
C LYS A 28 0.49 10.99 5.07
N SER A 29 -0.58 11.67 4.64
CA SER A 29 -1.21 12.71 5.43
C SER A 29 -2.73 12.73 5.28
N PRO A 30 -3.45 13.37 6.22
CA PRO A 30 -4.88 13.62 6.11
C PRO A 30 -5.24 14.41 4.84
N GLU A 31 -4.41 15.39 4.45
CA GLU A 31 -4.61 16.22 3.26
C GLU A 31 -4.54 15.38 1.98
N GLU A 32 -3.59 14.45 1.89
CA GLU A 32 -3.49 13.50 0.79
C GLU A 32 -4.71 12.55 0.76
N ALA A 33 -5.18 12.09 1.91
CA ALA A 33 -6.35 11.23 2.00
C ALA A 33 -7.62 11.94 1.50
N VAL A 34 -7.82 13.22 1.87
CA VAL A 34 -8.91 14.05 1.35
C VAL A 34 -8.80 14.20 -0.17
N ALA A 35 -7.62 14.51 -0.67
CA ALA A 35 -7.39 14.69 -2.11
C ALA A 35 -7.62 13.39 -2.90
N ALA A 36 -7.11 12.26 -2.40
CA ALA A 36 -7.30 10.94 -3.00
C ALA A 36 -8.80 10.54 -3.02
N ALA A 37 -9.52 10.75 -1.92
CA ALA A 37 -10.96 10.50 -1.83
C ALA A 37 -11.75 11.36 -2.82
N ALA A 38 -11.45 12.66 -2.89
CA ALA A 38 -12.09 13.60 -3.81
C ALA A 38 -11.80 13.25 -5.28
N ALA A 39 -10.59 12.79 -5.58
CA ALA A 39 -10.21 12.32 -6.93
C ALA A 39 -10.85 10.98 -7.31
N GLY A 40 -11.44 10.27 -6.36
CA GLY A 40 -12.11 8.99 -6.59
C GLY A 40 -11.17 7.79 -6.59
N VAL A 41 -10.03 7.86 -5.89
CA VAL A 41 -9.17 6.71 -5.62
C VAL A 41 -9.98 5.62 -4.91
N ASP A 42 -9.85 4.38 -5.36
CA ASP A 42 -10.68 3.28 -4.87
C ASP A 42 -10.22 2.77 -3.50
N LEU A 43 -8.93 2.59 -3.31
CA LEU A 43 -8.30 2.07 -2.10
C LEU A 43 -7.17 2.99 -1.65
N MET A 44 -6.98 3.08 -0.35
CA MET A 44 -5.84 3.74 0.25
C MET A 44 -5.09 2.81 1.18
N SER A 45 -3.81 3.07 1.38
CA SER A 45 -3.04 2.53 2.48
C SER A 45 -2.27 3.65 3.17
N CYS A 46 -1.85 3.43 4.41
CA CYS A 46 -0.98 4.34 5.14
C CYS A 46 -0.13 3.57 6.14
N SER A 47 0.99 4.14 6.55
CA SER A 47 1.87 3.56 7.55
C SER A 47 1.19 3.48 8.92
N PHE A 48 1.47 2.40 9.64
CA PHE A 48 1.10 2.16 11.04
C PHE A 48 2.27 1.50 11.79
N ASP A 49 3.49 1.88 11.46
CA ASP A 49 4.74 1.21 11.80
C ASP A 49 5.64 1.99 12.76
N SER A 50 5.21 3.20 13.17
CA SER A 50 5.93 4.05 14.11
C SER A 50 4.95 4.82 15.01
N PRO A 51 5.40 5.37 16.15
CA PRO A 51 4.56 6.21 17.02
C PRO A 51 3.92 7.39 16.29
N GLU A 52 4.65 8.02 15.37
CA GLU A 52 4.16 9.12 14.55
C GLU A 52 3.06 8.66 13.58
N ALA A 53 3.25 7.49 12.96
CA ALA A 53 2.26 6.87 12.09
C ALA A 53 0.99 6.46 12.87
N TRP A 54 1.15 5.95 14.10
CA TRP A 54 0.02 5.63 14.98
C TRP A 54 -0.81 6.87 15.33
N ALA A 55 -0.15 7.99 15.62
CA ALA A 55 -0.84 9.26 15.89
C ALA A 55 -1.53 9.86 14.65
N ARG A 56 -1.08 9.48 13.45
CA ARG A 56 -1.57 9.99 12.16
C ARG A 56 -2.74 9.20 11.61
N LEU A 57 -2.79 7.89 11.82
CA LEU A 57 -3.84 7.02 11.28
C LEU A 57 -5.28 7.49 11.63
N PRO A 58 -5.61 7.87 12.87
CA PRO A 58 -6.95 8.37 13.21
C PRO A 58 -7.35 9.56 12.34
N ARG A 59 -6.45 10.51 12.16
CA ARG A 59 -6.68 11.72 11.36
C ARG A 59 -6.89 11.41 9.88
N ILE A 60 -6.14 10.43 9.33
CA ILE A 60 -6.32 9.95 7.96
C ILE A 60 -7.71 9.31 7.80
N VAL A 61 -8.10 8.44 8.71
CA VAL A 61 -9.40 7.77 8.69
C VAL A 61 -10.56 8.77 8.80
N GLU A 62 -10.47 9.72 9.73
CA GLU A 62 -11.46 10.79 9.91
C GLU A 62 -11.60 11.68 8.66
N SER A 63 -10.48 11.93 7.95
CA SER A 63 -10.46 12.76 6.75
C SER A 63 -11.06 12.09 5.52
N ALA A 64 -11.12 10.75 5.48
CA ALA A 64 -11.65 9.97 4.37
C ALA A 64 -12.52 8.80 4.87
N PRO A 65 -13.62 9.06 5.59
CA PRO A 65 -14.40 8.05 6.32
C PRO A 65 -15.05 7.00 5.41
N ASP A 66 -15.35 7.36 4.17
CA ASP A 66 -15.96 6.47 3.18
C ASP A 66 -14.93 5.73 2.31
N SER A 67 -13.63 5.83 2.65
CA SER A 67 -12.55 5.16 1.92
C SER A 67 -12.17 3.84 2.58
N PHE A 68 -11.81 2.85 1.75
CA PHE A 68 -11.17 1.62 2.22
C PHE A 68 -9.70 1.93 2.50
N ILE A 69 -9.28 1.88 3.76
CA ILE A 69 -7.92 2.22 4.19
C ILE A 69 -7.26 0.99 4.81
N SER A 70 -6.11 0.58 4.28
CA SER A 70 -5.27 -0.49 4.80
C SER A 70 -4.13 0.09 5.64
N ALA A 71 -3.95 -0.37 6.87
CA ALA A 71 -2.88 0.07 7.76
C ALA A 71 -1.65 -0.84 7.61
N ALA A 72 -0.50 -0.29 7.20
CA ALA A 72 0.75 -1.03 7.06
C ALA A 72 1.40 -1.22 8.44
N THR A 73 1.38 -2.44 8.94
CA THR A 73 1.92 -2.80 10.27
C THR A 73 3.45 -2.81 10.31
N PRO A 74 4.07 -2.73 11.49
CA PRO A 74 5.53 -2.85 11.64
C PRO A 74 6.07 -4.13 11.03
N HIS A 75 7.23 -4.03 10.36
CA HIS A 75 7.90 -5.20 9.78
C HIS A 75 8.50 -6.13 10.83
N GLY A 76 8.75 -5.64 12.04
CA GLY A 76 9.49 -6.31 13.11
C GLY A 76 8.64 -7.02 14.17
N MET A 77 7.39 -7.35 13.88
CA MET A 77 6.55 -8.08 14.83
C MET A 77 7.09 -9.49 15.07
N ALA A 78 7.40 -9.82 16.33
CA ALA A 78 8.10 -11.04 16.70
C ALA A 78 7.16 -12.23 16.93
N THR A 79 5.93 -11.97 17.37
CA THR A 79 4.96 -13.02 17.72
C THR A 79 3.59 -12.78 17.09
N PRO A 80 2.78 -13.84 16.93
CA PRO A 80 1.39 -13.71 16.49
C PRO A 80 0.55 -12.83 17.41
N GLU A 81 0.73 -12.93 18.72
CA GLU A 81 -0.04 -12.17 19.72
C GLU A 81 0.26 -10.67 19.63
N GLU A 82 1.51 -10.31 19.36
CA GLU A 82 1.90 -8.92 19.08
C GLU A 82 1.22 -8.42 17.82
N ALA A 83 1.27 -9.19 16.74
CA ALA A 83 0.67 -8.84 15.46
C ALA A 83 -0.85 -8.68 15.55
N ILE A 84 -1.54 -9.60 16.25
CA ILE A 84 -2.99 -9.53 16.48
C ILE A 84 -3.35 -8.26 17.24
N ARG A 85 -2.61 -7.90 18.32
CA ARG A 85 -2.86 -6.66 19.07
C ARG A 85 -2.68 -5.41 18.24
N VAL A 86 -1.60 -5.35 17.45
CA VAL A 86 -1.34 -4.21 16.55
C VAL A 86 -2.43 -4.12 15.49
N ALA A 87 -2.83 -5.24 14.90
CA ALA A 87 -3.87 -5.27 13.88
C ALA A 87 -5.23 -4.82 14.44
N PHE A 88 -5.66 -5.32 15.60
CA PHE A 88 -6.90 -4.87 16.23
C PHE A 88 -6.87 -3.39 16.58
N ALA A 89 -5.73 -2.86 17.09
CA ALA A 89 -5.60 -1.43 17.33
C ALA A 89 -5.82 -0.60 16.07
N ALA A 90 -5.29 -1.04 14.92
CA ALA A 90 -5.54 -0.36 13.64
C ALA A 90 -7.02 -0.44 13.21
N LEU A 91 -7.66 -1.61 13.36
CA LEU A 91 -9.08 -1.80 13.02
C LEU A 91 -10.00 -0.99 13.95
N GLU A 92 -9.71 -0.89 15.23
CA GLU A 92 -10.46 -0.07 16.20
C GLU A 92 -10.40 1.42 15.87
N ILE A 93 -9.28 1.89 15.32
CA ILE A 93 -9.14 3.27 14.79
C ILE A 93 -10.03 3.48 13.55
N GLY A 94 -10.39 2.41 12.83
CA GLY A 94 -11.25 2.46 11.64
C GLY A 94 -10.56 2.06 10.34
N ALA A 95 -9.35 1.51 10.39
CA ALA A 95 -8.76 0.85 9.22
C ALA A 95 -9.67 -0.30 8.75
N SER A 96 -9.69 -0.55 7.46
CA SER A 96 -10.51 -1.61 6.85
C SER A 96 -9.78 -2.95 6.75
N SER A 97 -8.46 -2.93 6.77
CA SER A 97 -7.58 -4.09 6.73
C SER A 97 -6.19 -3.71 7.22
N VAL A 98 -5.33 -4.71 7.37
CA VAL A 98 -3.91 -4.50 7.68
C VAL A 98 -3.02 -5.12 6.60
N TYR A 99 -1.95 -4.42 6.25
CA TYR A 99 -0.87 -4.96 5.46
C TYR A 99 0.20 -5.54 6.39
N CYS A 100 0.65 -6.75 6.10
CA CYS A 100 1.64 -7.45 6.89
C CYS A 100 2.56 -8.29 5.99
N SER A 101 3.85 -7.96 5.98
CA SER A 101 4.87 -8.76 5.28
C SER A 101 5.61 -9.75 6.19
N ALA A 102 5.05 -10.08 7.35
CA ALA A 102 5.63 -11.04 8.29
C ALA A 102 5.53 -12.49 7.79
N SER A 103 5.93 -13.45 8.62
CA SER A 103 5.87 -14.87 8.29
C SER A 103 4.43 -15.36 8.12
N LEU A 104 4.25 -16.45 7.35
CA LEU A 104 2.95 -17.10 7.15
C LEU A 104 2.26 -17.44 8.47
N ARG A 105 3.01 -17.88 9.48
CA ARG A 105 2.49 -18.18 10.82
C ARG A 105 1.81 -16.96 11.47
N ILE A 106 2.35 -15.77 11.25
CA ILE A 106 1.77 -14.51 11.78
C ILE A 106 0.53 -14.14 10.96
N ILE A 107 0.58 -14.25 9.65
CA ILE A 107 -0.54 -13.95 8.75
C ILE A 107 -1.73 -14.88 9.06
N GLU A 108 -1.47 -16.19 9.16
CA GLU A 108 -2.48 -17.21 9.51
C GLU A 108 -3.13 -16.93 10.87
N ALA A 109 -2.32 -16.59 11.88
CA ALA A 109 -2.86 -16.27 13.19
C ALA A 109 -3.79 -15.05 13.19
N MET A 110 -3.43 -13.98 12.47
CA MET A 110 -4.31 -12.82 12.31
C MET A 110 -5.58 -13.18 11.52
N ALA A 111 -5.46 -13.93 10.44
CA ALA A 111 -6.60 -14.35 9.62
C ALA A 111 -7.58 -15.23 10.40
N ASN A 112 -7.10 -16.12 11.27
CA ASN A 112 -7.92 -16.95 12.15
C ASN A 112 -8.73 -16.15 13.17
N GLU A 113 -8.26 -14.96 13.55
CA GLU A 113 -9.02 -14.00 14.38
C GLU A 113 -9.98 -13.12 13.56
N GLY A 114 -10.13 -13.40 12.26
CA GLY A 114 -11.03 -12.64 11.38
C GLY A 114 -10.46 -11.28 10.92
N ILE A 115 -9.19 -11.03 11.14
CA ILE A 115 -8.52 -9.80 10.69
C ILE A 115 -8.28 -9.88 9.17
N PRO A 116 -8.73 -8.89 8.39
CA PRO A 116 -8.45 -8.85 6.95
C PRO A 116 -6.96 -8.51 6.71
N VAL A 117 -6.17 -9.48 6.23
CA VAL A 117 -4.73 -9.31 6.02
C VAL A 117 -4.39 -9.22 4.55
N VAL A 118 -3.55 -8.25 4.20
CA VAL A 118 -2.84 -8.14 2.92
C VAL A 118 -1.42 -8.66 3.12
N GLY A 119 -1.05 -9.73 2.40
CA GLY A 119 0.32 -10.25 2.38
C GLY A 119 1.22 -9.53 1.37
N HIS A 120 2.42 -10.09 1.11
CA HIS A 120 3.37 -9.51 0.15
C HIS A 120 4.07 -10.58 -0.66
N LEU A 121 4.22 -10.33 -1.96
CA LEU A 121 4.88 -11.20 -2.96
C LEU A 121 5.87 -10.40 -3.81
N GLY A 122 6.87 -11.06 -4.34
CA GLY A 122 7.85 -10.45 -5.23
C GLY A 122 9.02 -9.81 -4.49
N MET A 123 9.30 -8.54 -4.77
CA MET A 123 10.36 -7.79 -4.11
C MET A 123 9.86 -7.29 -2.76
N VAL A 124 10.01 -8.11 -1.71
CA VAL A 124 9.62 -7.76 -0.35
C VAL A 124 10.72 -6.87 0.27
N PRO A 125 10.45 -5.60 0.63
CA PRO A 125 11.49 -4.66 1.09
C PRO A 125 12.33 -5.17 2.26
N ARG A 126 11.73 -5.85 3.23
CA ARG A 126 12.46 -6.44 4.37
C ARG A 126 13.45 -7.56 3.97
N HIS A 127 13.30 -8.14 2.77
CA HIS A 127 14.17 -9.18 2.24
C HIS A 127 15.23 -8.64 1.26
N VAL A 128 15.33 -7.32 1.11
CA VAL A 128 16.22 -6.69 0.11
C VAL A 128 17.71 -7.07 0.27
N THR A 129 18.16 -7.32 1.49
CA THR A 129 19.54 -7.81 1.75
C THR A 129 19.80 -9.19 1.16
N TRP A 130 18.76 -10.00 0.93
CA TRP A 130 18.83 -11.32 0.31
C TRP A 130 18.65 -11.27 -1.22
N THR A 131 17.82 -10.36 -1.72
CA THR A 131 17.38 -10.34 -3.11
C THR A 131 17.93 -9.18 -3.92
N ASN A 132 18.47 -8.16 -3.25
CA ASN A 132 18.76 -6.85 -3.82
C ASN A 132 17.46 -6.18 -4.38
N TYR A 133 17.48 -4.90 -4.73
CA TYR A 133 16.37 -4.20 -5.35
C TYR A 133 16.19 -4.61 -6.82
N ARG A 134 15.79 -5.85 -7.08
CA ARG A 134 15.61 -6.37 -8.43
C ARG A 134 14.21 -6.97 -8.61
N ALA A 135 13.75 -7.03 -9.85
CA ALA A 135 12.55 -7.78 -10.18
C ALA A 135 12.73 -9.28 -9.90
N ILE A 136 11.74 -9.88 -9.26
CA ILE A 136 11.65 -11.30 -8.90
C ILE A 136 10.69 -11.99 -9.88
N GLY A 137 10.99 -13.23 -10.25
CA GLY A 137 10.17 -14.01 -11.18
C GLY A 137 10.66 -13.98 -12.63
N LYS A 138 11.94 -13.65 -12.85
CA LYS A 138 12.56 -13.64 -14.20
C LYS A 138 12.99 -15.01 -14.70
N THR A 139 13.15 -15.99 -13.81
CA THR A 139 13.45 -17.38 -14.16
C THR A 139 12.26 -18.28 -13.89
N LEU A 140 12.24 -19.48 -14.47
CA LEU A 140 11.20 -20.46 -14.24
C LEU A 140 11.13 -20.88 -12.76
N GLU A 141 12.30 -21.00 -12.13
CA GLU A 141 12.42 -21.38 -10.71
C GLU A 141 11.81 -20.30 -9.83
N GLU A 142 12.13 -19.03 -10.06
CA GLU A 142 11.54 -17.91 -9.35
C GLU A 142 10.02 -17.82 -9.58
N ALA A 143 9.56 -18.07 -10.80
CA ALA A 143 8.13 -18.06 -11.12
C ALA A 143 7.36 -19.16 -10.37
N LYS A 144 7.92 -20.38 -10.31
CA LYS A 144 7.35 -21.49 -9.52
C LYS A 144 7.33 -21.17 -8.03
N GLU A 145 8.39 -20.55 -7.52
CA GLU A 145 8.48 -20.16 -6.12
C GLU A 145 7.45 -19.09 -5.78
N LEU A 146 7.27 -18.06 -6.62
CA LEU A 146 6.23 -17.06 -6.44
C LEU A 146 4.81 -17.68 -6.46
N TYR A 147 4.57 -18.63 -7.35
CA TYR A 147 3.30 -19.35 -7.39
C TYR A 147 3.05 -20.12 -6.09
N ARG A 148 4.08 -20.81 -5.56
CA ARG A 148 4.01 -21.55 -4.28
C ARG A 148 3.72 -20.56 -3.13
N GLN A 149 4.48 -19.47 -3.03
CA GLN A 149 4.30 -18.45 -1.99
C GLN A 149 2.90 -17.82 -2.06
N MET A 150 2.39 -17.56 -3.25
CA MET A 150 1.03 -17.06 -3.43
C MET A 150 -0.02 -18.02 -2.86
N LYS A 151 0.13 -19.33 -3.14
CA LYS A 151 -0.79 -20.34 -2.60
C LYS A 151 -0.69 -20.46 -1.09
N GLU A 152 0.50 -20.41 -0.54
CA GLU A 152 0.72 -20.42 0.91
C GLU A 152 0.11 -19.20 1.62
N LEU A 153 0.17 -18.02 1.00
CA LEU A 153 -0.52 -16.82 1.53
C LEU A 153 -2.05 -16.96 1.46
N GLU A 154 -2.57 -17.52 0.36
CA GLU A 154 -3.99 -17.80 0.22
C GLU A 154 -4.47 -18.81 1.25
N ASP A 155 -3.73 -19.91 1.45
CA ASP A 155 -4.02 -20.95 2.44
C ASP A 155 -3.91 -20.41 3.88
N ALA A 156 -2.99 -19.49 4.15
CA ALA A 156 -2.89 -18.79 5.43
C ALA A 156 -4.03 -17.79 5.69
N GLY A 157 -4.98 -17.63 4.76
CA GLY A 157 -6.18 -16.81 4.92
C GLY A 157 -6.02 -15.33 4.54
N ALA A 158 -4.91 -14.92 3.93
CA ALA A 158 -4.80 -13.56 3.39
C ALA A 158 -5.90 -13.32 2.35
N TYR A 159 -6.61 -12.16 2.41
CA TYR A 159 -7.61 -11.84 1.40
C TYR A 159 -7.01 -11.18 0.17
N ALA A 160 -5.81 -10.63 0.31
CA ALA A 160 -5.09 -9.91 -0.72
C ALA A 160 -3.58 -10.07 -0.55
N ALA A 161 -2.83 -9.77 -1.60
CA ALA A 161 -1.37 -9.64 -1.52
C ALA A 161 -0.90 -8.50 -2.44
N GLU A 162 0.03 -7.69 -1.93
CA GLU A 162 0.82 -6.81 -2.76
C GLU A 162 1.78 -7.67 -3.59
N ILE A 163 1.85 -7.40 -4.90
CA ILE A 163 2.79 -8.05 -5.82
C ILE A 163 3.72 -6.98 -6.39
N GLU A 164 4.96 -6.98 -5.89
CA GLU A 164 5.91 -5.90 -6.14
C GLU A 164 7.02 -6.32 -7.09
N VAL A 165 7.20 -5.51 -8.15
CA VAL A 165 8.30 -5.62 -9.13
C VAL A 165 8.46 -7.04 -9.68
N VAL A 166 7.34 -7.65 -10.09
CA VAL A 166 7.27 -8.95 -10.77
C VAL A 166 7.02 -8.72 -12.27
N PRO A 167 7.61 -9.51 -13.18
CA PRO A 167 7.32 -9.39 -14.61
C PRO A 167 5.82 -9.43 -14.91
N HIS A 168 5.33 -8.51 -15.74
CA HIS A 168 3.92 -8.29 -16.02
C HIS A 168 3.17 -9.57 -16.41
N GLN A 169 3.74 -10.39 -17.30
CA GLN A 169 3.08 -11.63 -17.76
C GLN A 169 2.90 -12.63 -16.61
N LEU A 170 3.90 -12.74 -15.74
CA LEU A 170 3.83 -13.60 -14.56
C LEU A 170 2.81 -13.06 -13.55
N ALA A 171 2.84 -11.77 -13.26
CA ALA A 171 1.89 -11.15 -12.33
C ALA A 171 0.44 -11.33 -12.80
N SER A 172 0.17 -11.14 -14.10
CA SER A 172 -1.16 -11.37 -14.70
C SER A 172 -1.58 -12.85 -14.59
N TYR A 173 -0.66 -13.78 -14.84
CA TYR A 173 -0.90 -15.20 -14.67
C TYR A 173 -1.24 -15.54 -13.21
N LEU A 174 -0.40 -15.11 -12.26
CA LEU A 174 -0.64 -15.34 -10.83
C LEU A 174 -1.98 -14.78 -10.38
N CYS A 175 -2.34 -13.58 -10.85
CA CYS A 175 -3.64 -12.96 -10.55
C CYS A 175 -4.82 -13.83 -10.97
N SER A 176 -4.71 -14.54 -12.10
CA SER A 176 -5.75 -15.46 -12.58
C SER A 176 -5.81 -16.79 -11.80
N GLN A 177 -4.79 -17.11 -11.01
CA GLN A 177 -4.65 -18.39 -10.32
C GLN A 177 -5.00 -18.35 -8.81
N THR A 178 -5.47 -17.22 -8.31
CA THR A 178 -5.81 -17.05 -6.90
C THR A 178 -7.16 -16.35 -6.72
N SER A 179 -7.81 -16.61 -5.59
CA SER A 179 -8.99 -15.88 -5.14
C SER A 179 -8.63 -14.57 -4.41
N MET A 180 -7.37 -14.41 -3.98
CA MET A 180 -6.89 -13.17 -3.37
C MET A 180 -6.93 -12.00 -4.36
N ILE A 181 -7.11 -10.80 -3.84
CA ILE A 181 -6.91 -9.56 -4.61
C ILE A 181 -5.41 -9.32 -4.76
N LEU A 182 -4.88 -9.31 -5.98
CA LEU A 182 -3.48 -8.95 -6.21
C LEU A 182 -3.33 -7.46 -6.50
N MET A 183 -2.51 -6.79 -5.67
CA MET A 183 -2.27 -5.35 -5.70
C MET A 183 -0.91 -5.09 -6.36
N SER A 184 -0.92 -4.63 -7.61
CA SER A 184 0.30 -4.44 -8.42
C SER A 184 1.04 -3.18 -8.02
N LEU A 185 2.26 -3.33 -7.49
CA LEU A 185 3.26 -2.27 -7.38
C LEU A 185 4.41 -2.57 -8.34
N GLY A 186 4.42 -1.89 -9.49
CA GLY A 186 5.43 -2.10 -10.52
C GLY A 186 5.36 -3.43 -11.27
N SER A 187 4.25 -4.18 -11.16
CA SER A 187 4.06 -5.49 -11.79
C SER A 187 3.11 -5.45 -13.00
N GLY A 188 2.75 -4.26 -13.46
CA GLY A 188 1.91 -4.05 -14.66
C GLY A 188 0.41 -4.11 -14.41
N GLY A 189 -0.38 -3.85 -15.46
CA GLY A 189 -1.83 -3.62 -15.40
C GLY A 189 -2.71 -4.87 -15.37
N GLY A 190 -2.13 -6.07 -15.26
CA GLY A 190 -2.89 -7.34 -15.30
C GLY A 190 -3.36 -7.87 -13.95
N CYS A 191 -3.24 -7.06 -12.88
CA CYS A 191 -3.71 -7.39 -11.54
C CYS A 191 -5.02 -6.65 -11.20
N ASP A 192 -5.55 -6.92 -10.01
CA ASP A 192 -6.83 -6.38 -9.57
C ASP A 192 -6.75 -4.90 -9.17
N THR A 193 -5.56 -4.43 -8.74
CA THR A 193 -5.32 -3.01 -8.49
C THR A 193 -4.00 -2.51 -9.08
N GLN A 194 -3.94 -1.19 -9.35
CA GLN A 194 -2.69 -0.46 -9.59
C GLN A 194 -2.38 0.36 -8.36
N PHE A 195 -1.21 0.08 -7.77
CA PHE A 195 -0.76 0.67 -6.52
C PHE A 195 0.46 1.56 -6.77
N LEU A 196 0.42 2.78 -6.24
CA LEU A 196 1.53 3.73 -6.21
C LEU A 196 1.55 4.46 -4.86
N PHE A 197 2.71 4.97 -4.50
CA PHE A 197 2.84 5.91 -3.39
C PHE A 197 2.43 7.33 -3.83
N SER A 198 1.95 8.15 -2.90
CA SER A 198 1.62 9.55 -3.19
C SER A 198 2.81 10.32 -3.75
N ASP A 199 4.02 10.05 -3.25
CA ASP A 199 5.27 10.65 -3.77
C ASP A 199 5.48 10.37 -5.24
N ASP A 200 5.17 9.13 -5.69
CA ASP A 200 5.26 8.75 -7.10
C ASP A 200 4.36 9.64 -7.96
N ILE A 201 3.13 9.84 -7.49
CA ILE A 201 2.07 10.55 -8.22
C ILE A 201 2.34 12.06 -8.21
N LEU A 202 2.78 12.58 -7.07
CA LEU A 202 2.99 14.02 -6.85
C LEU A 202 4.38 14.49 -7.30
N GLY A 203 5.31 13.56 -7.52
CA GLY A 203 6.69 13.90 -7.88
C GLY A 203 7.45 14.53 -6.72
N ASP A 204 7.23 14.04 -5.49
CA ASP A 204 7.86 14.55 -4.27
C ASP A 204 9.01 13.61 -3.82
N TYR A 205 9.95 13.40 -4.73
CA TYR A 205 11.12 12.54 -4.53
C TYR A 205 12.41 13.33 -4.37
N ASP A 206 13.22 12.92 -3.39
CA ASP A 206 14.61 13.40 -3.25
C ASP A 206 15.56 12.76 -4.25
N GLU A 207 15.22 11.56 -4.72
CA GLU A 207 16.01 10.73 -5.61
C GLU A 207 15.28 10.51 -6.95
N ARG A 208 15.78 9.57 -7.72
CA ARG A 208 15.20 9.22 -9.01
C ARG A 208 13.85 8.51 -8.84
N LEU A 209 12.83 9.00 -9.52
CA LEU A 209 11.52 8.34 -9.64
C LEU A 209 11.67 6.85 -10.06
N PRO A 210 11.02 5.90 -9.37
CA PRO A 210 11.02 4.50 -9.77
C PRO A 210 10.53 4.31 -11.20
N ARG A 211 11.10 3.33 -11.93
CA ARG A 211 10.77 3.12 -13.36
C ARG A 211 9.29 2.79 -13.62
N HIS A 212 8.59 2.26 -12.64
CA HIS A 212 7.19 1.89 -12.74
C HIS A 212 6.24 3.03 -12.37
N ALA A 213 6.77 4.09 -11.76
CA ALA A 213 6.00 5.24 -11.32
C ALA A 213 5.90 6.30 -12.42
N LYS A 214 4.87 7.13 -12.33
CA LYS A 214 4.66 8.29 -13.17
C LYS A 214 4.29 9.46 -12.30
N ALA A 215 5.13 10.49 -12.29
CA ALA A 215 4.79 11.77 -11.68
C ALA A 215 3.84 12.55 -12.59
N TYR A 216 2.77 13.04 -12.01
CA TYR A 216 1.79 13.90 -12.67
C TYR A 216 1.96 15.37 -12.28
N ARG A 217 2.80 15.62 -11.25
CA ARG A 217 3.17 16.94 -10.73
C ARG A 217 4.64 16.92 -10.34
N ASP A 218 5.18 18.05 -9.94
CA ASP A 218 6.54 18.25 -9.44
C ASP A 218 6.46 19.04 -8.11
N PHE A 219 5.96 18.36 -7.07
CA PHE A 219 5.81 18.96 -5.74
C PHE A 219 7.14 19.25 -5.09
N ARG A 220 8.17 18.52 -5.44
CA ARG A 220 9.52 18.83 -4.95
C ARG A 220 9.96 20.23 -5.38
N ALA A 221 9.87 20.56 -6.67
CA ALA A 221 10.22 21.89 -7.15
C ALA A 221 9.35 22.98 -6.49
N GLU A 222 8.05 22.70 -6.27
CA GLU A 222 7.17 23.63 -5.55
C GLU A 222 7.59 23.82 -4.09
N HIS A 223 7.96 22.76 -3.38
CA HIS A 223 8.45 22.83 -2.00
C HIS A 223 9.76 23.62 -1.92
N GLU A 224 10.70 23.38 -2.84
CA GLU A 224 11.96 24.13 -2.90
C GLU A 224 11.71 25.61 -3.18
N ARG A 225 10.83 25.96 -4.09
CA ARG A 225 10.44 27.33 -4.39
C ARG A 225 9.86 28.04 -3.16
N LEU A 226 8.89 27.41 -2.48
CA LEU A 226 8.27 27.93 -1.27
C LEU A 226 9.29 28.10 -0.14
N GLN A 227 10.23 27.19 0.01
CA GLN A 227 11.29 27.28 1.01
C GLN A 227 12.20 28.48 0.73
N ASN A 228 12.59 28.70 -0.53
CA ASN A 228 13.41 29.84 -0.93
C ASN A 228 12.67 31.19 -0.69
N GLU A 229 11.36 31.24 -0.96
CA GLU A 229 10.53 32.42 -0.65
C GLU A 229 10.47 32.70 0.85
N ARG A 230 10.34 31.64 1.69
CA ARG A 230 10.40 31.81 3.17
C ARG A 230 11.74 32.37 3.63
N VAL A 231 12.85 31.83 3.09
CA VAL A 231 14.19 32.32 3.41
C VAL A 231 14.35 33.79 3.02
N ALA A 232 13.87 34.18 1.84
CA ALA A 232 13.89 35.55 1.38
C ALA A 232 13.08 36.49 2.30
N ALA A 233 11.84 36.10 2.62
CA ALA A 233 10.97 36.89 3.51
C ALA A 233 11.56 37.08 4.93
N PHE A 234 12.15 36.01 5.50
CA PHE A 234 12.83 36.10 6.77
C PHE A 234 14.11 36.95 6.69
N GLY A 235 14.83 36.92 5.56
CA GLY A 235 16.01 37.76 5.32
C GLY A 235 15.66 39.25 5.25
N GLU A 236 14.56 39.59 4.59
CA GLU A 236 14.03 40.96 4.56
C GLU A 236 13.69 41.47 5.98
N TYR A 237 12.96 40.64 6.76
CA TYR A 237 12.62 40.99 8.15
C TYR A 237 13.84 41.19 9.06
N VAL A 238 14.91 40.42 8.85
CA VAL A 238 16.16 40.55 9.63
C VAL A 238 16.93 41.82 9.25
N ALA A 239 16.75 42.32 8.01
CA ALA A 239 17.45 43.51 7.51
C ALA A 239 16.78 44.82 7.92
N ASP A 240 15.50 44.82 8.30
CA ASP A 240 14.73 45.96 8.81
C ASP A 240 15.00 46.22 10.31
#